data_05b86cb6b644742dc1d13ac4a246ee67
#
_entry.id   05b86cb6b644742dc1d13ac4a246ee67
#
_cell.length_a   1.000
_cell.length_b   1.000
_cell.length_c   1.000
_cell.angle_alpha   90.00
_cell.angle_beta   90.00
_cell.angle_gamma   90.00
#
_symmetry.space_group_name_H-M   'P 1'
#
loop_
_entity.id
_entity.type
_entity.pdbx_description
1 polymer ?
#
loop_
_entity_poly.entity_id
_entity_poly.type
_entity_poly.pdbx_seq_one_letter_code
_entity_poly.pdbx_strand_id
1 'polypeptide(L)'
;VHRFCFSASAVVCLQDCEFFMVYKGGIGLDSGTVKLIAHHPKWAEYFSKEKQLLFKMLGEKVLAIRHIGSTSIPGIPAKPILDILAAVKKLADVEAFTPDLNKIGYEDKGDGGVPGRRYFVKGTEAKRTHHLNFCEMNSFFWRSHLAFRDYLERHPETAREYSALKRGLADRFPNDRGAYTAGKEEFVGSVLDRAMNKTHSESSG
;
A
#
# COMPACT_ATOMS: atom_id res chain seq x y z
N VAL A 1 35.81 33.20 -29.00
CA VAL A 1 35.59 32.97 -27.57
C VAL A 1 34.09 32.82 -27.39
N HIS A 2 33.56 31.59 -27.50
CA HIS A 2 32.16 31.30 -27.24
C HIS A 2 32.03 30.60 -25.84
N ARG A 3 31.43 31.33 -24.90
CA ARG A 3 31.00 30.78 -23.62
C ARG A 3 29.72 29.97 -23.84
N PHE A 4 29.78 28.66 -23.63
CA PHE A 4 28.58 27.86 -23.47
C PHE A 4 28.06 27.99 -22.05
N CYS A 5 26.86 28.53 -21.95
CA CYS A 5 26.11 28.61 -20.72
C CYS A 5 25.39 27.24 -20.52
N PHE A 6 25.85 26.45 -19.59
CA PHE A 6 25.12 25.23 -19.18
C PHE A 6 23.93 25.64 -18.29
N SER A 7 22.73 25.51 -18.81
CA SER A 7 21.49 25.69 -18.10
C SER A 7 21.24 24.53 -17.13
N ALA A 8 20.93 24.88 -15.88
CA ALA A 8 20.69 23.97 -14.78
C ALA A 8 19.39 23.10 -14.89
N SER A 9 18.76 23.08 -16.06
CA SER A 9 17.46 22.40 -16.27
C SER A 9 17.57 20.93 -16.69
N ALA A 10 18.78 20.39 -16.91
CA ALA A 10 18.95 19.02 -17.41
C ALA A 10 18.99 17.93 -16.29
N VAL A 11 19.12 18.32 -15.02
CA VAL A 11 19.30 17.36 -13.90
C VAL A 11 17.96 16.78 -13.40
N VAL A 12 16.85 17.46 -13.63
CA VAL A 12 15.52 17.01 -13.17
C VAL A 12 14.96 15.87 -14.02
N CYS A 13 15.33 15.79 -15.29
CA CYS A 13 14.75 14.82 -16.23
C CYS A 13 15.31 13.38 -16.10
N LEU A 14 16.52 13.19 -15.52
CA LEU A 14 17.11 11.84 -15.38
C LEU A 14 16.58 11.08 -14.18
N GLN A 15 16.22 11.77 -13.10
CA GLN A 15 15.61 11.12 -11.91
C GLN A 15 14.20 10.63 -12.19
N ASP A 16 13.39 11.38 -12.97
CA ASP A 16 12.03 10.96 -13.33
C ASP A 16 12.02 9.77 -14.30
N CYS A 17 13.00 9.64 -15.17
CA CYS A 17 13.09 8.51 -16.11
C CYS A 17 13.50 7.20 -15.44
N GLU A 18 14.44 7.20 -14.50
CA GLU A 18 14.82 5.98 -13.77
C GLU A 18 13.69 5.52 -12.83
N PHE A 19 12.99 6.47 -12.21
CA PHE A 19 11.86 6.20 -11.35
C PHE A 19 10.68 5.57 -12.11
N PHE A 20 10.42 6.02 -13.35
CA PHE A 20 9.36 5.46 -14.20
C PHE A 20 9.71 4.08 -14.78
N MET A 21 11.01 3.80 -14.97
CA MET A 21 11.50 2.53 -15.52
C MET A 21 11.41 1.37 -14.54
N VAL A 22 11.50 1.62 -13.23
CA VAL A 22 11.44 0.58 -12.18
C VAL A 22 10.10 -0.14 -12.14
N TYR A 23 9.02 0.52 -12.56
CA TYR A 23 7.66 -0.01 -12.48
C TYR A 23 6.99 -0.28 -13.84
N LYS A 24 7.77 -0.44 -14.92
CA LYS A 24 7.23 -0.76 -16.26
C LYS A 24 6.45 -2.08 -16.22
N GLY A 25 5.12 -1.94 -16.32
CA GLY A 25 4.16 -3.03 -16.47
C GLY A 25 3.89 -3.80 -15.18
N GLY A 26 2.81 -3.47 -14.48
CA GLY A 26 2.33 -4.28 -13.35
C GLY A 26 1.84 -3.50 -12.14
N ILE A 27 2.10 -2.19 -12.05
CA ILE A 27 1.43 -1.34 -11.07
C ILE A 27 0.97 -0.02 -11.69
N GLY A 28 -0.05 0.54 -11.06
CA GLY A 28 -0.70 1.78 -11.43
C GLY A 28 -2.11 1.57 -11.94
N LEU A 29 -3.05 2.29 -11.34
CA LEU A 29 -4.47 2.27 -11.68
C LEU A 29 -4.98 3.69 -11.84
N ASP A 30 -5.78 3.90 -12.88
CA ASP A 30 -6.41 5.18 -13.16
C ASP A 30 -7.33 5.58 -12.01
N SER A 31 -7.31 6.90 -11.71
CA SER A 31 -8.11 7.46 -10.62
C SER A 31 -9.61 7.18 -10.86
N GLY A 32 -10.32 6.86 -9.78
CA GLY A 32 -11.76 6.58 -9.85
C GLY A 32 -12.13 5.16 -10.30
N THR A 33 -11.27 4.46 -11.04
CA THR A 33 -11.60 3.13 -11.58
C THR A 33 -11.37 2.01 -10.55
N VAL A 34 -12.11 0.92 -10.73
CA VAL A 34 -11.92 -0.36 -10.04
C VAL A 34 -11.62 -1.43 -11.07
N LYS A 35 -10.34 -1.74 -11.27
CA LYS A 35 -9.90 -2.79 -12.18
C LYS A 35 -9.02 -3.79 -11.43
N LEU A 36 -9.43 -5.04 -11.43
CA LEU A 36 -8.66 -6.13 -10.87
C LEU A 36 -7.84 -6.80 -11.97
N ILE A 37 -6.59 -7.12 -11.67
CA ILE A 37 -5.75 -7.97 -12.50
C ILE A 37 -5.33 -9.21 -11.71
N ALA A 38 -4.95 -10.26 -12.39
CA ALA A 38 -4.39 -11.45 -11.75
C ALA A 38 -3.17 -11.09 -10.91
N HIS A 39 -2.88 -11.90 -9.89
CA HIS A 39 -1.68 -11.69 -9.07
C HIS A 39 -0.43 -11.64 -9.94
N HIS A 40 0.39 -10.61 -9.73
CA HIS A 40 1.61 -10.39 -10.50
C HIS A 40 2.85 -10.65 -9.65
N PRO A 41 3.72 -11.61 -10.01
CA PRO A 41 4.87 -12.00 -9.17
C PRO A 41 5.82 -10.86 -8.83
N LYS A 42 5.93 -9.86 -9.71
CA LYS A 42 6.78 -8.68 -9.49
C LYS A 42 6.29 -7.73 -8.38
N TRP A 43 5.08 -7.90 -7.85
CA TRP A 43 4.61 -7.02 -6.76
C TRP A 43 5.47 -7.15 -5.50
N ALA A 44 5.93 -8.36 -5.18
CA ALA A 44 6.86 -8.57 -4.08
C ALA A 44 8.23 -7.90 -4.32
N GLU A 45 8.73 -7.95 -5.56
CA GLU A 45 9.97 -7.26 -5.95
C GLU A 45 9.81 -5.74 -5.88
N TYR A 46 8.71 -5.20 -6.40
CA TYR A 46 8.43 -3.76 -6.33
C TYR A 46 8.30 -3.28 -4.88
N PHE A 47 7.58 -4.05 -4.05
CA PHE A 47 7.54 -3.76 -2.62
C PHE A 47 8.92 -3.79 -1.98
N SER A 48 9.77 -4.76 -2.31
CA SER A 48 11.13 -4.86 -1.76
C SER A 48 11.97 -3.62 -2.09
N LYS A 49 11.93 -3.16 -3.34
CA LYS A 49 12.61 -1.93 -3.79
C LYS A 49 12.09 -0.70 -3.06
N GLU A 50 10.76 -0.57 -2.96
CA GLU A 50 10.14 0.56 -2.29
C GLU A 50 10.44 0.56 -0.78
N LYS A 51 10.43 -0.61 -0.14
CA LYS A 51 10.82 -0.77 1.27
C LYS A 51 12.26 -0.30 1.51
N GLN A 52 13.20 -0.67 0.62
CA GLN A 52 14.60 -0.23 0.72
C GLN A 52 14.72 1.29 0.57
N LEU A 53 13.98 1.88 -0.39
CA LEU A 53 13.94 3.32 -0.59
C LEU A 53 13.41 4.05 0.65
N LEU A 54 12.31 3.58 1.22
CA LEU A 54 11.73 4.16 2.43
C LEU A 54 12.69 4.06 3.63
N PHE A 55 13.35 2.92 3.84
CA PHE A 55 14.36 2.80 4.89
C PHE A 55 15.57 3.72 4.66
N LYS A 56 16.02 3.86 3.42
CA LYS A 56 17.12 4.80 3.08
C LYS A 56 16.75 6.25 3.39
N MET A 57 15.50 6.64 3.15
CA MET A 57 15.03 8.01 3.35
C MET A 57 14.70 8.33 4.82
N LEU A 58 14.12 7.39 5.53
CA LEU A 58 13.56 7.63 6.87
C LEU A 58 14.42 7.06 8.01
N GLY A 59 15.33 6.11 7.70
CA GLY A 59 16.24 5.53 8.67
C GLY A 59 15.54 4.88 9.86
N GLU A 60 16.11 5.08 11.04
CA GLU A 60 15.64 4.51 12.31
C GLU A 60 14.30 5.10 12.82
N LYS A 61 13.79 6.16 12.16
CA LYS A 61 12.48 6.72 12.47
C LYS A 61 11.33 5.75 12.18
N VAL A 62 11.56 4.76 11.30
CA VAL A 62 10.59 3.72 10.94
C VAL A 62 11.02 2.38 11.51
N LEU A 63 10.21 1.83 12.41
CA LEU A 63 10.50 0.60 13.14
C LEU A 63 10.31 -0.66 12.28
N ALA A 64 9.34 -0.64 11.38
CA ALA A 64 9.06 -1.75 10.48
C ALA A 64 8.30 -1.30 9.24
N ILE A 65 8.51 -1.98 8.12
CA ILE A 65 7.73 -1.80 6.88
C ILE A 65 7.25 -3.17 6.42
N ARG A 66 5.94 -3.29 6.11
CA ARG A 66 5.27 -4.52 5.70
C ARG A 66 4.46 -4.30 4.43
N HIS A 67 4.48 -5.30 3.54
CA HIS A 67 3.55 -5.41 2.42
C HIS A 67 2.21 -5.90 2.95
N ILE A 68 1.14 -5.17 2.66
CA ILE A 68 -0.22 -5.51 3.07
C ILE A 68 -1.18 -5.46 1.88
N GLY A 69 -2.45 -5.67 2.15
CA GLY A 69 -3.48 -5.65 1.10
C GLY A 69 -3.38 -6.82 0.13
N SER A 70 -4.23 -6.80 -0.89
CA SER A 70 -4.38 -7.95 -1.80
C SER A 70 -3.16 -8.21 -2.67
N THR A 71 -2.30 -7.21 -2.94
CA THR A 71 -1.08 -7.40 -3.73
C THR A 71 0.00 -8.16 -2.98
N SER A 72 -0.09 -8.23 -1.64
CA SER A 72 0.83 -9.01 -0.81
C SER A 72 0.51 -10.49 -0.75
N ILE A 73 -0.71 -10.89 -1.15
CA ILE A 73 -1.21 -12.27 -0.97
C ILE A 73 -1.14 -13.02 -2.31
N PRO A 74 -0.34 -14.08 -2.42
CA PRO A 74 -0.21 -14.84 -3.66
C PRO A 74 -1.55 -15.39 -4.16
N GLY A 75 -1.76 -15.36 -5.49
CA GLY A 75 -2.95 -15.92 -6.13
C GLY A 75 -4.22 -15.08 -6.06
N ILE A 76 -4.26 -14.00 -5.26
CA ILE A 76 -5.43 -13.13 -5.16
C ILE A 76 -5.39 -12.04 -6.23
N PRO A 77 -6.45 -11.89 -7.07
CA PRO A 77 -6.54 -10.75 -8.00
C PRO A 77 -6.66 -9.45 -7.21
N ALA A 78 -5.97 -8.40 -7.66
CA ALA A 78 -5.95 -7.13 -6.97
C ALA A 78 -5.97 -5.94 -7.93
N LYS A 79 -6.34 -4.77 -7.42
CA LYS A 79 -5.99 -3.52 -8.06
C LYS A 79 -4.45 -3.41 -8.06
N PRO A 80 -3.81 -3.01 -9.17
CA PRO A 80 -2.35 -2.94 -9.26
C PRO A 80 -1.79 -1.71 -8.52
N ILE A 81 -2.03 -1.64 -7.23
CA ILE A 81 -1.55 -0.61 -6.31
C ILE A 81 -0.90 -1.33 -5.12
N LEU A 82 0.32 -0.97 -4.77
CA LEU A 82 1.00 -1.54 -3.61
C LEU A 82 0.51 -0.87 -2.34
N ASP A 83 -0.03 -1.67 -1.42
CA ASP A 83 -0.41 -1.22 -0.09
C ASP A 83 0.74 -1.51 0.90
N ILE A 84 1.31 -0.46 1.48
CA ILE A 84 2.45 -0.50 2.38
C ILE A 84 2.03 -0.02 3.75
N LEU A 85 2.45 -0.75 4.77
CA LEU A 85 2.26 -0.42 6.18
C LEU A 85 3.62 -0.17 6.84
N ALA A 86 3.81 1.01 7.39
CA ALA A 86 5.01 1.42 8.11
C ALA A 86 4.68 1.71 9.57
N ALA A 87 5.46 1.14 10.48
CA ALA A 87 5.29 1.37 11.91
C ALA A 87 6.28 2.40 12.43
N VAL A 88 5.79 3.29 13.26
CA VAL A 88 6.55 4.31 13.97
C VAL A 88 6.34 4.19 15.49
N LYS A 89 7.15 4.89 16.27
CA LYS A 89 6.98 4.94 17.73
C LYS A 89 5.80 5.82 18.14
N LYS A 90 5.65 6.98 17.49
CA LYS A 90 4.55 7.93 17.68
C LYS A 90 4.06 8.41 16.32
N LEU A 91 2.76 8.36 16.12
CA LEU A 91 2.15 8.78 14.85
C LEU A 91 2.35 10.28 14.57
N ALA A 92 2.38 11.10 15.61
CA ALA A 92 2.63 12.54 15.48
C ALA A 92 4.00 12.87 14.84
N ASP A 93 4.99 11.98 14.97
CA ASP A 93 6.33 12.22 14.40
C ASP A 93 6.34 12.12 12.87
N VAL A 94 5.29 11.53 12.26
CA VAL A 94 5.22 11.27 10.80
C VAL A 94 5.12 12.57 10.00
N GLU A 95 4.57 13.64 10.57
CA GLU A 95 4.49 14.93 9.90
C GLU A 95 5.88 15.45 9.48
N ALA A 96 6.88 15.23 10.32
CA ALA A 96 8.27 15.58 10.03
C ALA A 96 8.89 14.77 8.86
N PHE A 97 8.25 13.70 8.41
CA PHE A 97 8.73 12.88 7.29
C PHE A 97 8.23 13.39 5.93
N THR A 98 7.19 14.23 5.94
CA THR A 98 6.52 14.71 4.72
C THR A 98 7.50 15.31 3.69
N PRO A 99 8.48 16.17 4.06
CA PRO A 99 9.43 16.71 3.08
C PRO A 99 10.30 15.62 2.41
N ASP A 100 10.71 14.59 3.15
CA ASP A 100 11.52 13.50 2.61
C ASP A 100 10.67 12.55 1.74
N LEU A 101 9.45 12.27 2.14
CA LEU A 101 8.51 11.48 1.36
C LEU A 101 8.11 12.17 0.05
N ASN A 102 7.94 13.49 0.07
CA ASN A 102 7.65 14.26 -1.14
C ASN A 102 8.78 14.16 -2.18
N LYS A 103 10.06 14.14 -1.74
CA LYS A 103 11.22 13.97 -2.65
C LYS A 103 11.19 12.65 -3.42
N ILE A 104 10.53 11.63 -2.89
CA ILE A 104 10.40 10.32 -3.53
C ILE A 104 8.98 10.07 -4.07
N GLY A 105 8.21 11.15 -4.27
CA GLY A 105 6.94 11.16 -4.99
C GLY A 105 5.70 10.77 -4.17
N TYR A 106 5.79 10.75 -2.84
CA TYR A 106 4.62 10.60 -1.97
C TYR A 106 3.95 11.94 -1.68
N GLU A 107 2.64 11.94 -1.65
CA GLU A 107 1.77 13.06 -1.28
C GLU A 107 1.01 12.70 -0.01
N ASP A 108 1.03 13.58 0.98
CA ASP A 108 0.31 13.42 2.24
C ASP A 108 -1.20 13.65 2.06
N LYS A 109 -2.00 12.75 2.59
CA LYS A 109 -3.46 12.80 2.57
C LYS A 109 -4.08 12.82 3.99
N GLY A 110 -3.30 13.22 4.99
CA GLY A 110 -3.73 13.24 6.38
C GLY A 110 -4.00 11.83 6.91
N ASP A 111 -5.09 11.61 7.59
CA ASP A 111 -5.54 10.28 8.02
C ASP A 111 -6.35 9.55 6.93
N GLY A 112 -6.72 10.25 5.85
CA GLY A 112 -7.55 9.71 4.77
C GLY A 112 -8.91 9.20 5.27
N GLY A 113 -9.46 9.81 6.33
CA GLY A 113 -10.73 9.44 6.95
C GLY A 113 -10.67 8.18 7.83
N VAL A 114 -9.49 7.69 8.20
CA VAL A 114 -9.33 6.52 9.07
C VAL A 114 -8.44 6.90 10.27
N PRO A 115 -8.99 6.97 11.48
CA PRO A 115 -8.24 7.30 12.68
C PRO A 115 -7.10 6.31 12.96
N GLY A 116 -6.02 6.81 13.57
CA GLY A 116 -4.87 5.99 13.97
C GLY A 116 -3.87 5.69 12.87
N ARG A 117 -3.97 6.38 11.71
CA ARG A 117 -2.96 6.34 10.65
C ARG A 117 -2.60 7.74 10.13
N ARG A 118 -1.45 7.83 9.47
CA ARG A 118 -1.14 8.88 8.49
C ARG A 118 -1.00 8.24 7.12
N TYR A 119 -1.66 8.80 6.12
CA TYR A 119 -1.83 8.18 4.82
C TYR A 119 -1.15 9.00 3.73
N PHE A 120 -0.29 8.35 2.96
CA PHE A 120 0.38 8.91 1.81
C PHE A 120 0.08 8.10 0.56
N VAL A 121 0.12 8.76 -0.57
CA VAL A 121 -0.11 8.16 -1.87
C VAL A 121 1.02 8.52 -2.83
N LYS A 122 1.37 7.63 -3.75
CA LYS A 122 2.39 7.84 -4.76
C LYS A 122 1.83 7.56 -6.15
N GLY A 123 2.36 8.28 -7.13
CA GLY A 123 1.88 8.26 -8.51
C GLY A 123 1.21 9.58 -8.86
N THR A 124 0.76 9.71 -10.12
CA THR A 124 0.04 10.90 -10.56
C THR A 124 -1.43 10.85 -10.12
N GLU A 125 -2.15 11.97 -10.20
CA GLU A 125 -3.60 11.98 -10.01
C GLU A 125 -4.30 11.02 -10.97
N ALA A 126 -3.82 10.93 -12.20
CA ALA A 126 -4.34 10.01 -13.21
C ALA A 126 -3.97 8.55 -12.94
N LYS A 127 -2.82 8.26 -12.32
CA LYS A 127 -2.32 6.89 -12.15
C LYS A 127 -1.68 6.67 -10.78
N ARG A 128 -2.45 6.14 -9.85
CA ARG A 128 -2.01 5.79 -8.49
C ARG A 128 -1.23 4.48 -8.48
N THR A 129 -0.07 4.46 -7.81
CA THR A 129 0.83 3.29 -7.76
C THR A 129 1.01 2.72 -6.36
N HIS A 130 1.08 3.57 -5.32
CA HIS A 130 1.31 3.13 -3.94
C HIS A 130 0.38 3.83 -2.98
N HIS A 131 0.01 3.09 -1.95
CA HIS A 131 -0.60 3.57 -0.71
C HIS A 131 0.36 3.27 0.43
N LEU A 132 0.81 4.30 1.15
CA LEU A 132 1.68 4.15 2.31
C LEU A 132 0.92 4.61 3.55
N ASN A 133 0.74 3.69 4.49
CA ASN A 133 0.07 3.93 5.75
C ASN A 133 1.10 3.90 6.87
N PHE A 134 1.23 4.97 7.63
CA PHE A 134 1.95 4.97 8.89
C PHE A 134 0.97 4.74 10.03
N CYS A 135 1.38 3.96 11.01
CA CYS A 135 0.67 3.79 12.27
C CYS A 135 1.67 3.53 13.41
N GLU A 136 1.22 3.60 14.64
CA GLU A 136 2.06 3.21 15.77
C GLU A 136 2.26 1.69 15.80
N MET A 137 3.47 1.28 16.18
CA MET A 137 3.83 -0.13 16.33
C MET A 137 2.87 -0.80 17.32
N ASN A 138 2.39 -1.99 16.97
CA ASN A 138 1.44 -2.78 17.77
C ASN A 138 0.07 -2.13 18.03
N SER A 139 -0.26 -1.02 17.34
CA SER A 139 -1.61 -0.47 17.35
C SER A 139 -2.62 -1.47 16.78
N PHE A 140 -3.92 -1.24 17.01
CA PHE A 140 -4.97 -2.06 16.39
C PHE A 140 -4.86 -2.04 14.86
N PHE A 141 -4.57 -0.87 14.27
CA PHE A 141 -4.39 -0.72 12.82
C PHE A 141 -3.24 -1.61 12.30
N TRP A 142 -2.09 -1.63 12.99
CA TRP A 142 -0.98 -2.52 12.66
C TRP A 142 -1.37 -3.99 12.72
N ARG A 143 -1.91 -4.41 13.86
CA ARG A 143 -2.24 -5.82 14.10
C ARG A 143 -3.32 -6.35 13.17
N SER A 144 -4.39 -5.58 12.94
CA SER A 144 -5.51 -6.01 12.11
C SER A 144 -5.11 -6.21 10.64
N HIS A 145 -4.30 -5.31 10.08
CA HIS A 145 -3.85 -5.45 8.69
C HIS A 145 -2.94 -6.66 8.48
N LEU A 146 -2.05 -6.93 9.44
CA LEU A 146 -1.20 -8.12 9.37
C LEU A 146 -2.02 -9.41 9.61
N ALA A 147 -2.90 -9.42 10.60
CA ALA A 147 -3.76 -10.57 10.88
C ALA A 147 -4.64 -10.94 9.69
N PHE A 148 -5.24 -9.96 9.02
CA PHE A 148 -6.04 -10.18 7.82
C PHE A 148 -5.22 -10.81 6.68
N ARG A 149 -4.04 -10.24 6.36
CA ARG A 149 -3.13 -10.79 5.35
C ARG A 149 -2.74 -12.22 5.69
N ASP A 150 -2.20 -12.42 6.88
CA ASP A 150 -1.64 -13.71 7.33
C ASP A 150 -2.73 -14.79 7.44
N TYR A 151 -3.96 -14.39 7.74
CA TYR A 151 -5.11 -15.30 7.73
C TYR A 151 -5.41 -15.78 6.32
N LEU A 152 -5.51 -14.87 5.35
CA LEU A 152 -5.80 -15.24 3.96
C LEU A 152 -4.66 -16.06 3.32
N GLU A 153 -3.41 -15.82 3.68
CA GLU A 153 -2.28 -16.64 3.24
C GLU A 153 -2.37 -18.09 3.76
N ARG A 154 -2.85 -18.27 5.00
CA ARG A 154 -2.99 -19.59 5.64
C ARG A 154 -4.30 -20.32 5.33
N HIS A 155 -5.31 -19.62 4.77
CA HIS A 155 -6.64 -20.16 4.48
C HIS A 155 -7.01 -19.92 3.00
N PRO A 156 -6.52 -20.79 2.08
CA PRO A 156 -6.74 -20.61 0.63
C PRO A 156 -8.22 -20.60 0.22
N GLU A 157 -9.09 -21.31 0.95
CA GLU A 157 -10.55 -21.29 0.73
C GLU A 157 -11.12 -19.89 0.98
N THR A 158 -10.80 -19.26 2.12
CA THR A 158 -11.23 -17.89 2.44
C THR A 158 -10.63 -16.88 1.45
N ALA A 159 -9.40 -17.12 0.98
CA ALA A 159 -8.77 -16.30 -0.06
C ALA A 159 -9.52 -16.38 -1.41
N ARG A 160 -10.07 -17.57 -1.77
CA ARG A 160 -10.91 -17.75 -2.95
C ARG A 160 -12.25 -17.03 -2.80
N GLU A 161 -12.90 -17.14 -1.64
CA GLU A 161 -14.14 -16.40 -1.32
C GLU A 161 -13.94 -14.89 -1.44
N TYR A 162 -12.86 -14.37 -0.86
CA TYR A 162 -12.50 -12.96 -0.97
C TYR A 162 -12.24 -12.52 -2.41
N SER A 163 -11.64 -13.40 -3.20
CA SER A 163 -11.39 -13.14 -4.63
C SER A 163 -12.68 -13.09 -5.43
N ALA A 164 -13.64 -13.99 -5.15
CA ALA A 164 -14.96 -14.00 -5.77
C ALA A 164 -15.75 -12.73 -5.42
N LEU A 165 -15.80 -12.37 -4.13
CA LEU A 165 -16.43 -11.14 -3.65
C LEU A 165 -15.87 -9.91 -4.38
N LYS A 166 -14.53 -9.78 -4.46
CA LYS A 166 -13.90 -8.64 -5.12
C LYS A 166 -14.24 -8.54 -6.61
N ARG A 167 -14.31 -9.67 -7.33
CA ARG A 167 -14.72 -9.67 -8.74
C ARG A 167 -16.15 -9.17 -8.87
N GLY A 168 -17.10 -9.74 -8.14
CA GLY A 168 -18.49 -9.29 -8.15
C GLY A 168 -18.66 -7.81 -7.83
N LEU A 169 -17.90 -7.31 -6.84
CA LEU A 169 -17.91 -5.88 -6.52
C LEU A 169 -17.27 -5.01 -7.61
N ALA A 170 -16.21 -5.47 -8.25
CA ALA A 170 -15.57 -4.74 -9.35
C ALA A 170 -16.47 -4.65 -10.58
N ASP A 171 -17.20 -5.72 -10.90
CA ASP A 171 -18.19 -5.77 -11.99
C ASP A 171 -19.38 -4.84 -11.69
N ARG A 172 -19.83 -4.82 -10.43
CA ARG A 172 -20.95 -3.98 -9.98
C ARG A 172 -20.60 -2.50 -9.84
N PHE A 173 -19.38 -2.18 -9.43
CA PHE A 173 -18.92 -0.82 -9.12
C PHE A 173 -17.62 -0.46 -9.85
N PRO A 174 -17.58 -0.53 -11.20
CA PRO A 174 -16.34 -0.34 -11.95
C PRO A 174 -15.73 1.07 -11.82
N ASN A 175 -16.56 2.07 -11.51
CA ASN A 175 -16.18 3.47 -11.38
C ASN A 175 -16.53 4.08 -10.00
N ASP A 176 -16.95 3.25 -9.04
CA ASP A 176 -17.25 3.68 -7.66
C ASP A 176 -16.35 2.94 -6.66
N ARG A 177 -15.21 3.59 -6.34
CA ARG A 177 -14.25 3.04 -5.36
C ARG A 177 -14.80 3.01 -3.93
N GLY A 178 -15.71 3.92 -3.61
CA GLY A 178 -16.38 3.97 -2.30
C GLY A 178 -17.26 2.75 -2.09
N ALA A 179 -18.22 2.52 -2.99
CA ALA A 179 -19.10 1.37 -2.95
C ALA A 179 -18.32 0.03 -3.03
N TYR A 180 -17.29 -0.05 -3.89
CA TYR A 180 -16.39 -1.21 -3.94
C TYR A 180 -15.69 -1.47 -2.60
N THR A 181 -15.28 -0.42 -1.88
CA THR A 181 -14.58 -0.57 -0.60
C THR A 181 -15.55 -0.95 0.50
N ALA A 182 -16.70 -0.27 0.61
CA ALA A 182 -17.75 -0.57 1.58
C ALA A 182 -18.28 -2.02 1.42
N GLY A 183 -18.44 -2.49 0.18
CA GLY A 183 -18.92 -3.85 -0.07
C GLY A 183 -18.02 -4.98 0.43
N LYS A 184 -16.81 -4.67 0.91
CA LYS A 184 -15.89 -5.66 1.50
C LYS A 184 -15.89 -5.65 3.03
N GLU A 185 -16.49 -4.66 3.67
CA GLU A 185 -16.33 -4.42 5.11
C GLU A 185 -16.83 -5.59 5.96
N GLU A 186 -17.99 -6.16 5.64
CA GLU A 186 -18.54 -7.31 6.35
C GLU A 186 -17.61 -8.54 6.26
N PHE A 187 -17.11 -8.84 5.06
CA PHE A 187 -16.19 -9.94 4.87
C PHE A 187 -14.87 -9.72 5.63
N VAL A 188 -14.30 -8.52 5.54
CA VAL A 188 -13.07 -8.16 6.26
C VAL A 188 -13.27 -8.28 7.76
N GLY A 189 -14.40 -7.79 8.30
CA GLY A 189 -14.76 -7.91 9.72
C GLY A 189 -14.81 -9.38 10.15
N SER A 190 -15.53 -10.23 9.42
CA SER A 190 -15.64 -11.66 9.75
C SER A 190 -14.30 -12.40 9.70
N VAL A 191 -13.39 -12.03 8.81
CA VAL A 191 -12.03 -12.59 8.76
C VAL A 191 -11.20 -12.11 9.94
N LEU A 192 -11.29 -10.83 10.31
CA LEU A 192 -10.59 -10.28 11.46
C LEU A 192 -11.03 -10.93 12.77
N ASP A 193 -12.33 -11.16 12.97
CA ASP A 193 -12.85 -11.86 14.12
C ASP A 193 -12.23 -13.26 14.25
N ARG A 194 -12.17 -14.00 13.15
CA ARG A 194 -11.54 -15.34 13.12
C ARG A 194 -10.02 -15.28 13.33
N ALA A 195 -9.35 -14.28 12.76
CA ALA A 195 -7.91 -14.15 12.83
C ALA A 195 -7.41 -13.70 14.21
N MET A 196 -8.16 -12.81 14.88
CA MET A 196 -7.74 -12.21 16.14
C MET A 196 -8.22 -13.00 17.37
N ASN A 197 -9.33 -13.74 17.29
CA ASN A 197 -9.82 -14.58 18.39
C ASN A 197 -9.00 -15.87 18.56
N LYS A 198 -8.43 -16.42 17.48
CA LYS A 198 -7.53 -17.60 17.58
C LYS A 198 -6.23 -17.32 18.35
N THR A 199 -5.75 -16.09 18.36
CA THR A 199 -4.54 -15.73 19.13
C THR A 199 -4.74 -15.75 20.64
N HIS A 200 -5.99 -15.68 21.12
CA HIS A 200 -6.29 -15.80 22.56
C HIS A 200 -6.37 -17.24 23.05
N SER A 201 -6.67 -18.22 22.18
CA SER A 201 -6.75 -19.63 22.57
C SER A 201 -5.38 -20.35 22.58
N GLU A 202 -4.40 -19.88 21.83
CA GLU A 202 -3.06 -20.46 21.76
C GLU A 202 -2.09 -19.92 22.82
N SER A 203 -2.43 -18.82 23.49
CA SER A 203 -1.62 -18.24 24.58
C SER A 203 -2.03 -18.72 25.98
N SER A 204 -3.01 -19.62 26.08
CA SER A 204 -3.56 -20.15 27.35
C SER A 204 -3.36 -21.68 27.49
N GLY A 205 -2.45 -22.27 26.70
CA GLY A 205 -2.10 -23.68 26.75
C GLY A 205 -0.66 -23.93 27.21
#